data_534cd2e84b917f65770edd71ba8d2e4e
#
_entry.id   534cd2e84b917f65770edd71ba8d2e4e
#
_cell.length_a   1.000
_cell.length_b   1.000
_cell.length_c   1.000
_cell.angle_alpha   90.00
_cell.angle_beta   90.00
_cell.angle_gamma   90.00
#
_symmetry.space_group_name_H-M   'P 1'
#
loop_
_entity.id
_entity.type
_entity.pdbx_description
1 polymer ?
#
loop_
_entity_poly.entity_id
_entity_poly.type
_entity_poly.pdbx_seq_one_letter_code
_entity_poly.pdbx_strand_id
1 'polypeptide(L)'
;MHQPAEQTRSFADALLAARSQVGQCQRCFHLSADPLCEICLNDSRSNGLLCVVADSRDLLALERTREFQGSYHVLGGLISPMDGIGPELLQIKPLVQRVAADDFQEVILALTPSVEGDTTSLYLARLLKPFTTVSRIAYGLPVGGELDYADEVTLARALEGRRPMD
;
A
#
# COMPACT_ATOMS: atom_id res chain seq x y z
N MET A 1 6.41 20.50 -32.25
CA MET A 1 6.75 20.94 -30.87
C MET A 1 6.48 22.44 -30.79
N HIS A 2 5.40 22.86 -30.13
CA HIS A 2 4.96 24.27 -30.08
C HIS A 2 4.98 24.86 -28.66
N GLN A 3 5.61 24.18 -27.69
CA GLN A 3 5.70 24.74 -26.36
C GLN A 3 6.91 25.72 -26.27
N PRO A 4 6.70 26.90 -25.63
CA PRO A 4 7.79 27.86 -25.39
C PRO A 4 8.94 27.23 -24.59
N ALA A 5 10.16 27.62 -24.91
CA ALA A 5 11.37 27.10 -24.24
C ALA A 5 11.34 27.36 -22.71
N GLU A 6 10.69 28.41 -22.27
CA GLU A 6 10.51 28.76 -20.86
C GLU A 6 9.67 27.72 -20.11
N GLN A 7 8.58 27.20 -20.69
CA GLN A 7 7.77 26.13 -20.08
C GLN A 7 8.53 24.82 -19.99
N THR A 8 9.35 24.51 -21.01
CA THR A 8 10.21 23.33 -20.99
C THR A 8 11.26 23.42 -19.88
N ARG A 9 11.85 24.59 -19.68
CA ARG A 9 12.83 24.84 -18.60
C ARG A 9 12.16 24.74 -17.23
N SER A 10 11.02 25.41 -17.02
CA SER A 10 10.25 25.33 -15.78
C SER A 10 9.87 23.90 -15.42
N PHE A 11 9.49 23.08 -16.40
CA PHE A 11 9.20 21.67 -16.20
C PHE A 11 10.45 20.87 -15.79
N ALA A 12 11.58 21.11 -16.46
CA ALA A 12 12.84 20.47 -16.11
C ALA A 12 13.30 20.84 -14.68
N ASP A 13 13.18 22.11 -14.31
CA ASP A 13 13.52 22.59 -12.98
C ASP A 13 12.62 21.96 -11.90
N ALA A 14 11.32 21.83 -12.18
CA ALA A 14 10.37 21.14 -11.30
C ALA A 14 10.71 19.65 -11.10
N LEU A 15 11.14 18.94 -12.15
CA LEU A 15 11.59 17.55 -12.05
C LEU A 15 12.87 17.42 -11.20
N LEU A 16 13.84 18.30 -11.40
CA LEU A 16 15.06 18.32 -10.60
C LEU A 16 14.78 18.63 -9.14
N ALA A 17 13.91 19.61 -8.86
CA ALA A 17 13.48 19.94 -7.52
C ALA A 17 12.76 18.77 -6.84
N ALA A 18 11.82 18.10 -7.53
CA ALA A 18 11.15 16.93 -7.02
C ALA A 18 12.14 15.81 -6.67
N ARG A 19 13.12 15.55 -7.55
CA ARG A 19 14.17 14.54 -7.31
C ARG A 19 15.03 14.82 -6.08
N SER A 20 15.30 16.10 -5.79
CA SER A 20 16.19 16.50 -4.69
C SER A 20 15.47 16.71 -3.36
N GLN A 21 14.19 17.08 -3.39
CA GLN A 21 13.41 17.48 -2.20
C GLN A 21 12.47 16.38 -1.69
N VAL A 22 12.07 15.40 -2.54
CA VAL A 22 11.17 14.34 -2.13
C VAL A 22 11.98 13.09 -1.78
N GLY A 23 11.87 12.69 -0.52
CA GLY A 23 12.43 11.45 0.02
C GLY A 23 11.33 10.48 0.44
N GLN A 24 11.65 9.66 1.43
CA GLN A 24 10.71 8.73 2.06
C GLN A 24 10.55 9.04 3.55
N CYS A 25 9.34 8.96 4.04
CA CYS A 25 9.04 9.03 5.46
C CYS A 25 9.80 7.93 6.21
N GLN A 26 10.52 8.27 7.26
CA GLN A 26 11.34 7.34 8.04
C GLN A 26 10.52 6.26 8.77
N ARG A 27 9.22 6.48 8.98
CA ARG A 27 8.34 5.55 9.69
C ARG A 27 7.53 4.66 8.76
N CYS A 28 6.93 5.18 7.70
CA CYS A 28 6.01 4.44 6.84
C CYS A 28 6.50 4.24 5.40
N PHE A 29 7.62 4.86 5.01
CA PHE A 29 8.22 4.80 3.66
C PHE A 29 7.34 5.41 2.55
N HIS A 30 6.28 6.15 2.91
CA HIS A 30 5.56 6.99 1.96
C HIS A 30 6.44 8.14 1.48
N LEU A 31 6.19 8.64 0.27
CA LEU A 31 6.87 9.82 -0.24
C LEU A 31 6.61 11.02 0.67
N SER A 32 7.69 11.74 1.03
CA SER A 32 7.63 12.89 1.93
C SER A 32 8.80 13.83 1.66
N ALA A 33 8.58 15.14 1.78
CA ALA A 33 9.65 16.12 1.80
C ALA A 33 10.31 16.22 3.19
N ASP A 34 9.57 15.87 4.22
CA ASP A 34 10.01 15.90 5.62
C ASP A 34 10.39 14.49 6.11
N PRO A 35 11.15 14.38 7.22
CA PRO A 35 11.50 13.10 7.83
C PRO A 35 10.30 12.22 8.19
N LEU A 36 9.18 12.84 8.59
CA LEU A 36 7.89 12.18 8.81
C LEU A 36 6.81 12.82 7.95
N CYS A 37 6.00 12.01 7.26
CA CYS A 37 4.87 12.51 6.50
C CYS A 37 3.72 12.95 7.42
N GLU A 38 2.79 13.73 6.88
CA GLU A 38 1.62 14.26 7.61
C GLU A 38 0.78 13.15 8.27
N ILE A 39 0.67 11.99 7.64
CA ILE A 39 -0.04 10.84 8.18
C ILE A 39 0.64 10.31 9.45
N CYS A 40 1.98 10.21 9.44
CA CYS A 40 2.75 9.72 10.57
C CYS A 40 2.91 10.74 11.70
N LEU A 41 2.70 12.02 11.43
CA LEU A 41 2.67 13.10 12.43
C LEU A 41 1.32 13.19 13.14
N ASN A 42 0.27 12.60 12.59
CA ASN A 42 -1.07 12.66 13.17
C ASN A 42 -1.27 11.56 14.23
N ASP A 43 -1.20 11.92 15.50
CA ASP A 43 -1.36 11.02 16.63
C ASP A 43 -2.73 10.33 16.70
N SER A 44 -3.78 10.94 16.13
CA SER A 44 -5.12 10.34 16.10
C SER A 44 -5.19 9.04 15.29
N ARG A 45 -4.17 8.78 14.47
CA ARG A 45 -4.04 7.56 13.66
C ARG A 45 -3.38 6.38 14.38
N SER A 46 -2.98 6.59 15.64
CA SER A 46 -2.41 5.53 16.48
C SER A 46 -3.52 4.71 17.14
N ASN A 47 -4.39 4.09 16.33
CA ASN A 47 -5.57 3.34 16.77
C ASN A 47 -5.38 1.81 16.76
N GLY A 48 -4.14 1.35 16.66
CA GLY A 48 -3.82 -0.08 16.59
C GLY A 48 -4.02 -0.74 15.22
N LEU A 49 -4.39 0.03 14.18
CA LEU A 49 -4.57 -0.48 12.83
C LEU A 49 -3.39 -0.06 11.92
N LEU A 50 -2.83 -1.03 11.20
CA LEU A 50 -1.76 -0.79 10.21
C LEU A 50 -2.19 -1.31 8.84
N CYS A 51 -2.22 -0.44 7.84
CA CYS A 51 -2.47 -0.82 6.45
C CYS A 51 -1.16 -0.90 5.68
N VAL A 52 -0.88 -2.06 5.09
CA VAL A 52 0.32 -2.32 4.27
C VAL A 52 -0.04 -2.25 2.81
N VAL A 53 0.66 -1.40 2.06
CA VAL A 53 0.46 -1.17 0.62
C VAL A 53 1.75 -1.40 -0.16
N ALA A 54 1.63 -1.66 -1.46
CA ALA A 54 2.81 -1.86 -2.30
C ALA A 54 3.55 -0.55 -2.56
N ASP A 55 2.83 0.52 -2.90
CA ASP A 55 3.45 1.81 -3.18
C ASP A 55 2.66 3.02 -2.64
N SER A 56 3.23 4.21 -2.81
CA SER A 56 2.63 5.46 -2.33
C SER A 56 1.34 5.84 -3.08
N ARG A 57 1.10 5.33 -4.29
CA ARG A 57 -0.13 5.60 -5.07
C ARG A 57 -1.30 4.83 -4.48
N ASP A 58 -1.06 3.59 -4.04
CA ASP A 58 -2.05 2.77 -3.36
C ASP A 58 -2.48 3.42 -2.04
N LEU A 59 -1.51 3.91 -1.26
CA LEU A 59 -1.77 4.67 -0.04
C LEU A 59 -2.68 5.88 -0.33
N LEU A 60 -2.33 6.69 -1.33
CA LEU A 60 -3.12 7.87 -1.69
C LEU A 60 -4.53 7.51 -2.19
N ALA A 61 -4.69 6.36 -2.85
CA ALA A 61 -6.00 5.88 -3.27
C ALA A 61 -6.89 5.54 -2.06
N LEU A 62 -6.33 4.89 -1.05
CA LEU A 62 -7.03 4.58 0.20
C LEU A 62 -7.34 5.85 1.02
N GLU A 63 -6.40 6.79 1.12
CA GLU A 63 -6.60 8.06 1.82
C GLU A 63 -7.73 8.91 1.23
N ARG A 64 -7.93 8.87 -0.10
CA ARG A 64 -9.04 9.59 -0.76
C ARG A 64 -10.40 9.11 -0.29
N THR A 65 -10.53 7.87 0.16
CA THR A 65 -11.80 7.35 0.68
C THR A 65 -12.19 7.97 2.01
N ARG A 66 -11.20 8.43 2.81
CA ARG A 66 -11.35 8.94 4.18
C ARG A 66 -11.93 7.93 5.18
N GLU A 67 -12.04 6.66 4.80
CA GLU A 67 -12.61 5.60 5.65
C GLU A 67 -11.55 4.98 6.59
N PHE A 68 -10.29 4.94 6.15
CA PHE A 68 -9.22 4.36 6.96
C PHE A 68 -8.54 5.43 7.82
N GLN A 69 -8.59 5.26 9.13
CA GLN A 69 -8.02 6.19 10.11
C GLN A 69 -6.79 5.64 10.84
N GLY A 70 -6.22 4.53 10.38
CA GLY A 70 -5.02 3.92 10.94
C GLY A 70 -3.72 4.43 10.32
N SER A 71 -2.63 3.77 10.70
CA SER A 71 -1.28 4.01 10.16
C SER A 71 -1.05 3.23 8.86
N TYR A 72 -0.06 3.65 8.07
CA TYR A 72 0.33 2.95 6.85
C TYR A 72 1.77 2.45 6.91
N HIS A 73 2.07 1.49 6.03
CA HIS A 73 3.42 1.06 5.69
C HIS A 73 3.51 0.76 4.19
N VAL A 74 4.47 1.40 3.52
CA VAL A 74 4.71 1.24 2.08
C VAL A 74 5.88 0.27 1.89
N LEU A 75 5.65 -0.83 1.16
CA LEU A 75 6.66 -1.86 0.93
C LEU A 75 7.74 -1.45 -0.08
N GLY A 76 7.40 -0.56 -1.02
CA GLY A 76 8.25 -0.17 -2.14
C GLY A 76 8.14 -1.11 -3.35
N GLY A 77 7.19 -2.05 -3.34
CA GLY A 77 6.93 -3.00 -4.42
C GLY A 77 6.29 -4.30 -3.92
N LEU A 78 6.32 -5.32 -4.77
CA LEU A 78 5.86 -6.68 -4.50
C LEU A 78 7.01 -7.68 -4.73
N ILE A 79 6.97 -8.84 -4.09
CA ILE A 79 7.90 -9.93 -4.35
C ILE A 79 7.61 -10.45 -5.77
N SER A 80 8.61 -10.31 -6.65
CA SER A 80 8.54 -10.76 -8.05
C SER A 80 9.85 -11.45 -8.43
N PRO A 81 9.94 -12.79 -8.31
CA PRO A 81 11.15 -13.52 -8.69
C PRO A 81 11.51 -13.37 -10.17
N MET A 82 10.50 -13.18 -11.04
CA MET A 82 10.72 -12.98 -12.47
C MET A 82 11.44 -11.65 -12.78
N ASP A 83 11.19 -10.62 -11.94
CA ASP A 83 11.82 -9.31 -12.05
C ASP A 83 13.05 -9.19 -11.14
N GLY A 84 13.45 -10.26 -10.46
CA GLY A 84 14.56 -10.28 -9.51
C GLY A 84 14.29 -9.52 -8.22
N ILE A 85 13.02 -9.28 -7.86
CA ILE A 85 12.64 -8.56 -6.66
C ILE A 85 12.37 -9.55 -5.54
N GLY A 86 13.35 -9.72 -4.67
CA GLY A 86 13.24 -10.50 -3.44
C GLY A 86 12.76 -9.67 -2.24
N PRO A 87 12.42 -10.34 -1.12
CA PRO A 87 11.99 -9.67 0.11
C PRO A 87 12.98 -8.66 0.68
N GLU A 88 14.26 -8.84 0.40
CA GLU A 88 15.38 -7.99 0.87
C GLU A 88 15.42 -6.62 0.18
N LEU A 89 14.82 -6.50 -0.99
CA LEU A 89 14.70 -5.24 -1.73
C LEU A 89 13.49 -4.41 -1.30
N LEU A 90 12.61 -4.97 -0.47
CA LEU A 90 11.38 -4.36 -0.01
C LEU A 90 11.48 -3.95 1.47
N GLN A 91 10.62 -3.03 1.91
CA GLN A 91 10.58 -2.55 3.28
C GLN A 91 9.89 -3.56 4.24
N ILE A 92 10.16 -4.86 4.04
CA ILE A 92 9.57 -5.94 4.83
C ILE A 92 10.24 -6.05 6.20
N LYS A 93 11.58 -5.96 6.26
CA LYS A 93 12.30 -6.01 7.53
C LYS A 93 11.90 -4.87 8.48
N PRO A 94 11.84 -3.60 8.03
CA PRO A 94 11.29 -2.51 8.85
C PRO A 94 9.83 -2.72 9.26
N LEU A 95 8.99 -3.31 8.40
CA LEU A 95 7.61 -3.64 8.74
C LEU A 95 7.54 -4.61 9.93
N VAL A 96 8.28 -5.72 9.86
CA VAL A 96 8.31 -6.73 10.95
C VAL A 96 8.81 -6.11 12.25
N GLN A 97 9.88 -5.32 12.19
CA GLN A 97 10.43 -4.62 13.37
C GLN A 97 9.39 -3.67 13.98
N ARG A 98 8.67 -2.92 13.14
CA ARG A 98 7.63 -2.00 13.60
C ARG A 98 6.46 -2.73 14.24
N VAL A 99 5.97 -3.82 13.62
CA VAL A 99 4.85 -4.61 14.16
C VAL A 99 5.24 -5.31 15.47
N ALA A 100 6.50 -5.70 15.62
CA ALA A 100 7.00 -6.32 16.86
C ALA A 100 7.20 -5.30 18.00
N ALA A 101 7.42 -4.02 17.67
CA ALA A 101 7.71 -2.96 18.65
C ALA A 101 6.45 -2.16 19.04
N ASP A 102 5.55 -1.92 18.09
CA ASP A 102 4.31 -1.17 18.29
C ASP A 102 3.16 -2.14 18.59
N ASP A 103 2.19 -1.74 19.40
CA ASP A 103 1.02 -2.55 19.80
C ASP A 103 -0.09 -2.49 18.74
N PHE A 104 0.15 -3.09 17.58
CA PHE A 104 -0.87 -3.19 16.53
C PHE A 104 -1.84 -4.35 16.81
N GLN A 105 -3.14 -4.06 16.80
CA GLN A 105 -4.20 -5.04 16.94
C GLN A 105 -4.46 -5.79 15.63
N GLU A 106 -4.30 -5.09 14.51
CA GLU A 106 -4.52 -5.66 13.18
C GLU A 106 -3.59 -5.04 12.14
N VAL A 107 -3.05 -5.90 11.27
CA VAL A 107 -2.34 -5.52 10.04
C VAL A 107 -3.18 -5.92 8.84
N ILE A 108 -3.60 -4.93 8.06
CA ILE A 108 -4.42 -5.09 6.85
C ILE A 108 -3.50 -5.08 5.64
N LEU A 109 -3.45 -6.17 4.88
CA LEU A 109 -2.68 -6.26 3.65
C LEU A 109 -3.54 -5.74 2.48
N ALA A 110 -3.24 -4.52 2.01
CA ALA A 110 -3.93 -3.87 0.91
C ALA A 110 -3.05 -3.90 -0.35
N LEU A 111 -2.76 -5.11 -0.83
CA LEU A 111 -1.93 -5.36 -2.00
C LEU A 111 -2.81 -5.68 -3.23
N THR A 112 -2.28 -5.36 -4.40
CA THR A 112 -2.98 -5.64 -5.68
C THR A 112 -3.31 -7.12 -5.82
N PRO A 113 -4.51 -7.50 -6.30
CA PRO A 113 -4.92 -8.89 -6.50
C PRO A 113 -4.25 -9.50 -7.76
N SER A 114 -2.94 -9.69 -7.69
CA SER A 114 -2.10 -10.36 -8.70
C SER A 114 -1.37 -11.56 -8.08
N VAL A 115 -0.70 -12.35 -8.89
CA VAL A 115 0.13 -13.47 -8.42
C VAL A 115 1.22 -12.99 -7.45
N GLU A 116 1.86 -11.88 -7.77
CA GLU A 116 2.89 -11.24 -6.93
C GLU A 116 2.28 -10.70 -5.64
N GLY A 117 1.12 -10.05 -5.72
CA GLY A 117 0.41 -9.52 -4.56
C GLY A 117 -0.07 -10.62 -3.61
N ASP A 118 -0.63 -11.72 -4.14
CA ASP A 118 -1.02 -12.90 -3.36
C ASP A 118 0.20 -13.57 -2.72
N THR A 119 1.29 -13.75 -3.48
CA THR A 119 2.56 -14.31 -2.97
C THR A 119 3.14 -13.45 -1.85
N THR A 120 3.18 -12.13 -2.06
CA THR A 120 3.66 -11.17 -1.05
C THR A 120 2.77 -11.20 0.19
N SER A 121 1.45 -11.23 0.01
CA SER A 121 0.48 -11.31 1.12
C SER A 121 0.66 -12.57 1.96
N LEU A 122 0.82 -13.73 1.33
CA LEU A 122 1.05 -15.00 2.03
C LEU A 122 2.38 -15.00 2.78
N TYR A 123 3.43 -14.43 2.19
CA TYR A 123 4.73 -14.29 2.82
C TYR A 123 4.64 -13.40 4.06
N LEU A 124 4.04 -12.20 3.94
CA LEU A 124 3.85 -11.28 5.05
C LEU A 124 2.96 -11.85 6.15
N ALA A 125 1.86 -12.52 5.78
CA ALA A 125 0.99 -13.14 6.76
C ALA A 125 1.71 -14.16 7.65
N ARG A 126 2.61 -14.97 7.07
CA ARG A 126 3.43 -15.93 7.84
C ARG A 126 4.38 -15.23 8.81
N LEU A 127 4.98 -14.10 8.41
CA LEU A 127 5.91 -13.36 9.25
C LEU A 127 5.21 -12.59 10.37
N LEU A 128 4.01 -12.06 10.13
CA LEU A 128 3.33 -11.14 11.04
C LEU A 128 2.34 -11.82 11.99
N LYS A 129 1.78 -12.98 11.63
CA LYS A 129 0.86 -13.75 12.48
C LYS A 129 1.33 -14.00 13.93
N PRO A 130 2.63 -14.16 14.23
CA PRO A 130 3.06 -14.31 15.62
C PRO A 130 2.87 -13.08 16.51
N PHE A 131 2.72 -11.90 15.88
CA PHE A 131 2.69 -10.61 16.58
C PHE A 131 1.29 -10.01 16.67
N THR A 132 0.44 -10.23 15.64
CA THR A 132 -0.86 -9.56 15.52
C THR A 132 -1.83 -10.32 14.60
N THR A 133 -3.09 -9.90 14.58
CA THR A 133 -4.06 -10.36 13.58
C THR A 133 -3.68 -9.79 12.21
N VAL A 134 -3.66 -10.65 11.19
CA VAL A 134 -3.39 -10.24 9.80
C VAL A 134 -4.60 -10.52 8.95
N SER A 135 -5.12 -9.48 8.31
CA SER A 135 -6.22 -9.54 7.35
C SER A 135 -5.76 -9.03 5.98
N ARG A 136 -6.60 -9.16 4.99
CA ARG A 136 -6.42 -8.53 3.68
C ARG A 136 -7.71 -7.85 3.24
N ILE A 137 -7.58 -6.84 2.37
CA ILE A 137 -8.75 -6.21 1.76
C ILE A 137 -9.55 -7.26 0.97
N ALA A 138 -10.88 -7.13 1.01
CA ALA A 138 -11.77 -8.03 0.28
C ALA A 138 -11.56 -7.89 -1.24
N TYR A 139 -11.57 -9.00 -1.93
CA TYR A 139 -11.68 -9.05 -3.38
C TYR A 139 -13.15 -9.17 -3.76
N GLY A 140 -13.57 -8.36 -4.72
CA GLY A 140 -14.98 -8.35 -5.10
C GLY A 140 -15.24 -7.67 -6.43
N LEU A 141 -16.50 -7.65 -6.81
CA LEU A 141 -16.97 -6.95 -7.99
C LEU A 141 -16.95 -5.44 -7.76
N PRO A 142 -16.54 -4.64 -8.75
CA PRO A 142 -16.61 -3.20 -8.65
C PRO A 142 -18.07 -2.75 -8.61
N VAL A 143 -18.34 -1.69 -7.83
CA VAL A 143 -19.68 -1.11 -7.76
C VAL A 143 -20.09 -0.56 -9.15
N GLY A 144 -21.27 -0.97 -9.61
CA GLY A 144 -21.77 -0.62 -10.96
C GLY A 144 -21.27 -1.54 -12.07
N GLY A 145 -20.47 -2.57 -11.76
CA GLY A 145 -20.10 -3.61 -12.71
C GLY A 145 -21.23 -4.63 -12.92
N GLU A 146 -21.42 -5.07 -14.15
CA GLU A 146 -22.34 -6.17 -14.47
C GLU A 146 -21.65 -7.52 -14.35
N LEU A 147 -22.35 -8.53 -13.83
CA LEU A 147 -21.79 -9.87 -13.60
C LEU A 147 -21.31 -10.52 -14.90
N ASP A 148 -21.98 -10.27 -16.01
CA ASP A 148 -21.70 -10.86 -17.32
C ASP A 148 -20.33 -10.42 -17.90
N TYR A 149 -19.79 -9.31 -17.42
CA TYR A 149 -18.47 -8.79 -17.84
C TYR A 149 -17.33 -9.14 -16.89
N ALA A 150 -17.63 -9.77 -15.75
CA ALA A 150 -16.62 -10.19 -14.81
C ALA A 150 -16.01 -11.52 -15.24
N ASP A 151 -14.68 -11.63 -15.12
CA ASP A 151 -13.98 -12.89 -15.38
C ASP A 151 -14.26 -13.94 -14.30
N GLU A 152 -14.03 -15.21 -14.63
CA GLU A 152 -14.31 -16.35 -13.75
C GLU A 152 -13.55 -16.28 -12.42
N VAL A 153 -12.32 -15.77 -12.43
CA VAL A 153 -11.49 -15.67 -11.21
C VAL A 153 -12.06 -14.61 -10.28
N THR A 154 -12.46 -13.47 -10.81
CA THR A 154 -13.11 -12.37 -10.05
C THR A 154 -14.42 -12.86 -9.43
N LEU A 155 -15.25 -13.58 -10.19
CA LEU A 155 -16.51 -14.15 -9.70
C LEU A 155 -16.28 -15.20 -8.60
N ALA A 156 -15.31 -16.09 -8.78
CA ALA A 156 -14.95 -17.09 -7.78
C ALA A 156 -14.49 -16.44 -6.47
N ARG A 157 -13.61 -15.44 -6.53
CA ARG A 157 -13.14 -14.69 -5.35
C ARG A 157 -14.25 -13.91 -4.66
N ALA A 158 -15.18 -13.32 -5.43
CA ALA A 158 -16.36 -12.64 -4.87
C ALA A 158 -17.27 -13.60 -4.11
N LEU A 159 -17.49 -14.82 -4.64
CA LEU A 159 -18.26 -15.88 -3.99
C LEU A 159 -17.58 -16.39 -2.72
N GLU A 160 -16.25 -16.58 -2.74
CA GLU A 160 -15.48 -16.97 -1.54
C GLU A 160 -15.57 -15.89 -0.45
N GLY A 161 -15.44 -14.62 -0.83
CA GLY A 161 -15.48 -13.47 0.09
C GLY A 161 -16.89 -13.00 0.46
N ARG A 162 -17.96 -13.73 0.08
CA ARG A 162 -19.35 -13.34 0.39
C ARG A 162 -19.61 -13.19 1.88
N ARG A 163 -20.39 -12.19 2.24
CA ARG A 163 -20.83 -11.96 3.62
C ARG A 163 -22.32 -12.23 3.78
N PRO A 164 -22.76 -12.72 4.95
CA PRO A 164 -24.18 -12.75 5.28
C PRO A 164 -24.77 -11.33 5.16
N MET A 165 -26.03 -11.27 4.76
CA MET A 165 -26.81 -10.02 4.82
C MET A 165 -27.66 -10.09 6.09
N ASP A 166 -27.49 -9.10 6.97
CA ASP A 166 -28.27 -8.92 8.20
C ASP A 166 -29.56 -8.17 7.88
#